data_715e7c7e0e6a9b18c6533910f4b6c389
#
_entry.id   715e7c7e0e6a9b18c6533910f4b6c389
#
_cell.length_a   1.000
_cell.length_b   1.000
_cell.length_c   1.000
_cell.angle_alpha   90.00
_cell.angle_beta   90.00
_cell.angle_gamma   90.00
#
_symmetry.space_group_name_H-M   'P 1'
#
loop_
_entity.id
_entity.type
_entity.pdbx_description
1 polymer ?
#
loop_
_entity_poly.entity_id
_entity_poly.type
_entity_poly.pdbx_seq_one_letter_code
_entity_poly.pdbx_strand_id
1 'polypeptide(L)'
;MKKKNVAKMFFMSLLKSLLCIAVILGVGFASYKISYSILSDEGQNGSDSTDSLKDIIEEATTDEISKNLIYVSNDKNRITHVMLEVCNTETYNMDYITIPVRTDYTIPSVMYRKLCQVNQEIPQVIRVAKLKQYFTDENDAYGYGVLIFEKMLGTDISYYTAIDEETYQSHYVEQNVKVAYRTKSTLNNTPDPDGVTPNSNTTLQTKMKISLISDSYKNQIKDLGHDKEKIADYIKEQYERVTSNLTEYNKIGYVEAYEKMDAELYHYWGIPGIYNGKIFEVDTKAAKSALKRLANNTEKYNTAQDLAVVNMITKLSSDELPEDTEEEVISSKGLKIYVLNGSRIAGLASSKKQELESAGYTVPQVGNYTAETLTTTRIKVSKEGQGEDLKQYFNNPEIVVGGVTEGYDIEIILGTIDAN
;
A
#
# COMPACT_ATOMS: atom_id res chain seq x y z
N MET A 1 -34.62 57.44 -1.20
CA MET A 1 -33.83 56.25 -1.53
C MET A 1 -32.82 55.98 -0.43
N LYS A 2 -32.97 54.89 0.35
CA LYS A 2 -32.02 54.53 1.42
C LYS A 2 -30.74 54.00 0.77
N LYS A 3 -29.62 54.69 0.93
CA LYS A 3 -28.31 54.16 0.56
C LYS A 3 -28.07 52.87 1.35
N LYS A 4 -28.18 51.69 0.71
CA LYS A 4 -27.77 50.44 1.28
C LYS A 4 -26.28 50.53 1.61
N ASN A 5 -25.94 50.24 2.87
CA ASN A 5 -24.57 50.28 3.38
C ASN A 5 -23.74 49.15 2.73
N VAL A 6 -23.20 49.40 1.54
CA VAL A 6 -22.38 48.45 0.78
C VAL A 6 -21.21 47.97 1.62
N ALA A 7 -20.62 48.86 2.43
CA ALA A 7 -19.55 48.52 3.37
C ALA A 7 -19.96 47.42 4.37
N LYS A 8 -21.22 47.49 4.89
CA LYS A 8 -21.73 46.49 5.84
C LYS A 8 -21.96 45.13 5.18
N MET A 9 -22.38 45.09 3.91
CA MET A 9 -22.54 43.86 3.14
C MET A 9 -21.20 43.27 2.82
N PHE A 10 -20.23 44.08 2.43
CA PHE A 10 -18.84 43.62 2.17
C PHE A 10 -18.19 43.05 3.44
N PHE A 11 -18.33 43.72 4.58
CA PHE A 11 -17.81 43.26 5.87
C PHE A 11 -18.46 41.96 6.34
N MET A 12 -19.76 41.78 6.10
CA MET A 12 -20.49 40.54 6.42
C MET A 12 -20.10 39.38 5.49
N SER A 13 -19.81 39.66 4.22
CA SER A 13 -19.31 38.67 3.26
C SER A 13 -17.89 38.27 3.62
N LEU A 14 -17.00 39.20 3.91
CA LEU A 14 -15.64 38.95 4.35
C LEU A 14 -15.62 38.14 5.67
N LEU A 15 -16.50 38.47 6.63
CA LEU A 15 -16.59 37.72 7.88
C LEU A 15 -17.05 36.27 7.67
N LYS A 16 -18.02 36.05 6.78
CA LYS A 16 -18.46 34.69 6.39
C LYS A 16 -17.36 33.90 5.72
N SER A 17 -16.62 34.53 4.82
CA SER A 17 -15.46 33.89 4.15
C SER A 17 -14.37 33.53 5.15
N LEU A 18 -14.03 34.44 6.08
CA LEU A 18 -13.08 34.16 7.16
C LEU A 18 -13.56 33.03 8.09
N LEU A 19 -14.84 32.96 8.35
CA LEU A 19 -15.44 31.90 9.19
C LEU A 19 -15.37 30.55 8.47
N CYS A 20 -15.64 30.50 7.17
CA CYS A 20 -15.46 29.30 6.35
C CYS A 20 -13.99 28.82 6.34
N ILE A 21 -13.03 29.73 6.13
CA ILE A 21 -11.61 29.42 6.17
C ILE A 21 -11.21 28.90 7.57
N ALA A 22 -11.70 29.51 8.65
CA ALA A 22 -11.44 29.07 10.01
C ALA A 22 -12.01 27.66 10.30
N VAL A 23 -13.18 27.33 9.73
CA VAL A 23 -13.77 25.97 9.84
C VAL A 23 -12.92 24.96 9.05
N ILE A 24 -12.52 25.28 7.82
CA ILE A 24 -11.67 24.42 6.99
C ILE A 24 -10.32 24.16 7.67
N LEU A 25 -9.66 25.21 8.18
CA LEU A 25 -8.41 25.09 8.93
C LEU A 25 -8.60 24.33 10.24
N GLY A 26 -9.74 24.48 10.91
CA GLY A 26 -10.07 23.78 12.15
C GLY A 26 -10.27 22.28 11.92
N VAL A 27 -10.96 21.91 10.85
CA VAL A 27 -11.17 20.51 10.45
C VAL A 27 -9.84 19.88 10.00
N GLY A 28 -9.06 20.56 9.16
CA GLY A 28 -7.74 20.10 8.73
C GLY A 28 -6.76 19.92 9.90
N PHE A 29 -6.77 20.85 10.87
CA PHE A 29 -5.94 20.75 12.07
C PHE A 29 -6.42 19.64 13.03
N ALA A 30 -7.72 19.40 13.13
CA ALA A 30 -8.29 18.31 13.92
C ALA A 30 -7.93 16.95 13.28
N SER A 31 -8.08 16.80 11.98
CA SER A 31 -7.66 15.59 11.22
C SER A 31 -6.16 15.34 11.37
N TYR A 32 -5.33 16.39 11.23
CA TYR A 32 -3.88 16.30 11.45
C TYR A 32 -3.54 15.87 12.88
N LYS A 33 -4.18 16.47 13.91
CA LYS A 33 -3.94 16.08 15.31
C LYS A 33 -4.39 14.66 15.62
N ILE A 34 -5.51 14.22 15.06
CA ILE A 34 -6.01 12.86 15.26
C ILE A 34 -5.05 11.86 14.59
N SER A 35 -4.67 12.09 13.33
CA SER A 35 -3.67 11.27 12.63
C SER A 35 -2.33 11.29 13.38
N TYR A 36 -1.85 12.45 13.79
CA TYR A 36 -0.60 12.58 14.55
C TYR A 36 -0.66 11.89 15.92
N SER A 37 -1.77 12.00 16.65
CA SER A 37 -1.98 11.35 17.96
C SER A 37 -1.97 9.82 17.84
N ILE A 38 -2.61 9.27 16.80
CA ILE A 38 -2.62 7.83 16.53
C ILE A 38 -1.24 7.32 16.11
N LEU A 39 -0.44 8.17 15.46
CA LEU A 39 0.82 7.83 14.83
C LEU A 39 2.05 8.12 15.74
N SER A 40 1.94 9.05 16.68
CA SER A 40 3.08 9.49 17.54
C SER A 40 3.17 8.78 18.89
N ASP A 41 2.23 7.92 19.26
CA ASP A 41 2.20 7.25 20.56
C ASP A 41 3.10 6.00 20.63
N GLU A 42 4.35 6.15 20.24
CA GLU A 42 5.41 5.18 20.54
C GLU A 42 5.99 5.34 21.98
N GLY A 43 5.36 6.13 22.82
CA GLY A 43 5.87 6.28 24.17
C GLY A 43 5.06 7.17 25.09
N GLN A 44 3.91 6.74 25.58
CA GLN A 44 3.49 6.92 26.96
C GLN A 44 2.10 6.34 27.23
N ASN A 45 1.92 5.82 28.45
CA ASN A 45 0.74 5.18 28.99
C ASN A 45 -0.54 6.02 28.94
N GLY A 46 -1.62 5.38 28.47
CA GLY A 46 -2.94 5.46 29.09
C GLY A 46 -3.73 6.73 28.98
N SER A 47 -4.61 6.80 27.96
CA SER A 47 -6.00 7.18 28.19
C SER A 47 -6.84 6.61 27.04
N ASP A 48 -7.92 5.90 27.40
CA ASP A 48 -8.95 5.43 26.49
C ASP A 48 -9.58 6.59 25.74
N SER A 49 -9.15 6.84 24.50
CA SER A 49 -9.97 7.51 23.52
C SER A 49 -10.44 6.46 22.53
N THR A 50 -11.68 6.06 22.68
CA THR A 50 -12.44 5.21 21.78
C THR A 50 -12.83 5.94 20.48
N ASP A 51 -11.93 6.70 19.89
CA ASP A 51 -12.13 7.18 18.52
C ASP A 51 -11.97 5.98 17.62
N SER A 52 -13.07 5.54 17.06
CA SER A 52 -13.11 4.37 16.21
C SER A 52 -12.24 4.63 14.98
N LEU A 53 -11.52 3.62 14.47
CA LEU A 53 -10.79 3.75 13.21
C LEU A 53 -11.71 4.20 12.06
N LYS A 54 -13.02 3.98 12.15
CA LYS A 54 -14.04 4.46 11.21
C LYS A 54 -14.05 5.98 11.08
N ASP A 55 -13.94 6.71 12.18
CA ASP A 55 -14.01 8.19 12.17
C ASP A 55 -12.81 8.84 11.47
N ILE A 56 -11.74 8.06 11.24
CA ILE A 56 -10.51 8.53 10.58
C ILE A 56 -10.59 8.40 9.06
N ILE A 57 -11.47 7.53 8.56
CA ILE A 57 -11.55 7.14 7.15
C ILE A 57 -12.66 7.90 6.40
N GLU A 58 -13.58 8.55 7.11
CA GLU A 58 -14.87 8.95 6.53
C GLU A 58 -14.85 10.17 5.61
N GLU A 59 -13.93 11.12 5.71
CA GLU A 59 -13.89 12.26 4.77
C GLU A 59 -12.45 12.71 4.46
N ALA A 60 -12.08 12.61 3.21
CA ALA A 60 -10.86 13.20 2.70
C ALA A 60 -11.06 14.70 2.38
N THR A 61 -10.03 15.49 2.68
CA THR A 61 -9.98 16.93 2.34
C THR A 61 -8.97 17.18 1.23
N THR A 62 -9.13 18.34 0.56
CA THR A 62 -8.17 18.78 -0.45
C THR A 62 -6.91 19.33 0.20
N ASP A 63 -5.74 18.86 -0.23
CA ASP A 63 -4.43 19.30 0.20
C ASP A 63 -3.69 20.03 -0.93
N GLU A 64 -2.79 20.96 -0.60
CA GLU A 64 -1.90 21.62 -1.58
C GLU A 64 -1.00 20.60 -2.29
N ILE A 65 -0.59 19.56 -1.55
CA ILE A 65 0.13 18.40 -2.09
C ILE A 65 -0.73 17.18 -1.85
N SER A 66 -1.57 16.91 -2.83
CA SER A 66 -2.51 15.79 -2.80
C SER A 66 -1.80 14.48 -3.07
N LYS A 67 -2.06 13.47 -2.23
CA LYS A 67 -1.56 12.09 -2.38
C LYS A 67 -2.75 11.15 -2.46
N ASN A 68 -3.01 10.67 -3.65
CA ASN A 68 -4.09 9.76 -3.97
C ASN A 68 -3.56 8.33 -4.08
N LEU A 69 -4.00 7.43 -3.23
CA LEU A 69 -3.67 6.02 -3.32
C LEU A 69 -4.63 5.32 -4.28
N ILE A 70 -4.14 4.96 -5.46
CA ILE A 70 -4.94 4.30 -6.49
C ILE A 70 -4.82 2.78 -6.32
N TYR A 71 -5.95 2.13 -6.07
CA TYR A 71 -6.08 0.68 -6.06
C TYR A 71 -6.71 0.22 -7.39
N VAL A 72 -6.17 -0.83 -7.95
CA VAL A 72 -6.80 -1.56 -9.04
C VAL A 72 -7.21 -2.93 -8.53
N SER A 73 -8.44 -3.32 -8.72
CA SER A 73 -8.93 -4.61 -8.25
C SER A 73 -9.65 -5.39 -9.35
N ASN A 74 -9.61 -6.73 -9.24
CA ASN A 74 -10.32 -7.62 -10.14
C ASN A 74 -11.53 -8.28 -9.48
N ASP A 75 -12.32 -9.00 -10.29
CA ASP A 75 -13.51 -9.73 -9.85
C ASP A 75 -13.21 -10.87 -8.87
N LYS A 76 -11.94 -11.29 -8.76
CA LYS A 76 -11.49 -12.33 -7.82
C LYS A 76 -11.18 -11.78 -6.42
N ASN A 77 -11.62 -10.58 -6.10
CA ASN A 77 -11.39 -9.91 -4.82
C ASN A 77 -9.89 -9.72 -4.48
N ARG A 78 -9.08 -9.37 -5.48
CA ARG A 78 -7.64 -9.13 -5.32
C ARG A 78 -7.27 -7.73 -5.82
N ILE A 79 -6.29 -7.13 -5.17
CA ILE A 79 -5.61 -5.95 -5.68
C ILE A 79 -4.57 -6.41 -6.72
N THR A 80 -4.69 -5.89 -7.93
CA THR A 80 -3.78 -6.23 -9.06
C THR A 80 -2.71 -5.16 -9.29
N HIS A 81 -3.02 -3.88 -9.01
CA HIS A 81 -2.05 -2.78 -9.07
C HIS A 81 -2.27 -1.80 -7.94
N VAL A 82 -1.19 -1.15 -7.50
CA VAL A 82 -1.25 -0.02 -6.55
C VAL A 82 -0.30 1.06 -7.02
N MET A 83 -0.82 2.29 -7.04
CA MET A 83 -0.04 3.48 -7.36
C MET A 83 -0.34 4.58 -6.34
N LEU A 84 0.66 5.38 -6.03
CA LEU A 84 0.46 6.64 -5.32
C LEU A 84 0.62 7.78 -6.34
N GLU A 85 -0.47 8.49 -6.60
CA GLU A 85 -0.48 9.72 -7.40
C GLU A 85 -0.18 10.90 -6.46
N VAL A 86 0.88 11.64 -6.74
CA VAL A 86 1.25 12.84 -5.98
C VAL A 86 1.06 14.05 -6.89
N CYS A 87 0.11 14.88 -6.54
CA CYS A 87 -0.25 16.11 -7.25
C CYS A 87 0.17 17.31 -6.42
N ASN A 88 1.11 18.10 -6.93
CA ASN A 88 1.49 19.37 -6.30
C ASN A 88 0.76 20.51 -7.00
N THR A 89 -0.16 21.16 -6.30
CA THR A 89 -1.02 22.21 -6.86
C THR A 89 -0.33 23.56 -7.01
N GLU A 90 0.84 23.78 -6.42
CA GLU A 90 1.63 24.99 -6.55
C GLU A 90 2.57 24.92 -7.75
N THR A 91 3.27 23.79 -7.92
CA THR A 91 4.21 23.58 -9.03
C THR A 91 3.55 22.98 -10.26
N TYR A 92 2.33 22.46 -10.12
CA TYR A 92 1.58 21.73 -11.16
C TYR A 92 2.30 20.47 -11.64
N ASN A 93 3.07 19.85 -10.75
CA ASN A 93 3.75 18.59 -11.01
C ASN A 93 2.83 17.42 -10.66
N MET A 94 2.95 16.34 -11.45
CA MET A 94 2.26 15.09 -11.21
C MET A 94 3.28 13.96 -11.23
N ASP A 95 3.28 13.16 -10.16
CA ASP A 95 4.14 12.00 -9.99
C ASP A 95 3.28 10.76 -9.73
N TYR A 96 3.55 9.66 -10.43
CA TYR A 96 2.95 8.34 -10.22
C TYR A 96 4.00 7.39 -9.68
N ILE A 97 3.77 6.85 -8.48
CA ILE A 97 4.69 5.94 -7.80
C ILE A 97 4.06 4.56 -7.74
N THR A 98 4.61 3.59 -8.48
CA THR A 98 4.13 2.22 -8.45
C THR A 98 4.63 1.48 -7.21
N ILE A 99 3.72 0.77 -6.55
CA ILE A 99 3.98 -0.09 -5.39
C ILE A 99 3.67 -1.52 -5.79
N PRO A 100 4.67 -2.43 -5.82
CA PRO A 100 4.44 -3.82 -6.20
C PRO A 100 3.40 -4.50 -5.31
N VAL A 101 2.42 -5.18 -5.89
CA VAL A 101 1.36 -5.86 -5.12
C VAL A 101 1.84 -7.10 -4.38
N ARG A 102 3.02 -7.62 -4.74
CA ARG A 102 3.70 -8.69 -3.98
C ARG A 102 4.45 -8.19 -2.75
N THR A 103 4.18 -6.96 -2.33
CA THR A 103 4.72 -6.40 -1.09
C THR A 103 4.08 -7.08 0.11
N ASP A 104 4.92 -7.66 0.98
CA ASP A 104 4.55 -8.07 2.31
C ASP A 104 4.92 -6.96 3.30
N TYR A 105 4.02 -6.68 4.23
CA TYR A 105 4.24 -5.65 5.24
C TYR A 105 3.81 -6.13 6.63
N THR A 106 4.72 -6.02 7.60
CA THR A 106 4.41 -6.29 9.01
C THR A 106 3.78 -5.06 9.64
N ILE A 107 2.50 -5.16 9.97
CA ILE A 107 1.76 -4.08 10.62
C ILE A 107 2.34 -3.86 12.03
N PRO A 108 2.67 -2.62 12.42
CA PRO A 108 3.14 -2.30 13.76
C PRO A 108 2.14 -2.76 14.84
N SER A 109 2.61 -3.32 15.93
CA SER A 109 1.78 -4.02 16.95
C SER A 109 0.63 -3.17 17.52
N VAL A 110 0.82 -1.84 17.64
CA VAL A 110 -0.25 -0.94 18.12
C VAL A 110 -1.37 -0.84 17.10
N MET A 111 -1.02 -0.62 15.83
CA MET A 111 -1.99 -0.54 14.74
C MET A 111 -2.67 -1.89 14.51
N TYR A 112 -1.91 -2.98 14.55
CA TYR A 112 -2.44 -4.33 14.40
C TYR A 112 -3.54 -4.65 15.42
N ARG A 113 -3.33 -4.32 16.71
CA ARG A 113 -4.35 -4.50 17.75
C ARG A 113 -5.63 -3.70 17.48
N LYS A 114 -5.53 -2.51 16.88
CA LYS A 114 -6.70 -1.71 16.49
C LYS A 114 -7.43 -2.34 15.29
N LEU A 115 -6.69 -2.81 14.29
CA LEU A 115 -7.27 -3.49 13.13
C LEU A 115 -7.96 -4.82 13.52
N CYS A 116 -7.42 -5.56 14.49
CA CYS A 116 -8.07 -6.77 15.02
C CYS A 116 -9.42 -6.48 15.71
N GLN A 117 -9.71 -5.26 16.11
CA GLN A 117 -11.03 -4.87 16.61
C GLN A 117 -12.06 -4.72 15.49
N VAL A 118 -11.59 -4.42 14.27
CA VAL A 118 -12.43 -4.34 13.07
C VAL A 118 -12.67 -5.74 12.49
N ASN A 119 -11.59 -6.49 12.32
CA ASN A 119 -11.65 -7.89 11.89
C ASN A 119 -10.54 -8.69 12.59
N GLN A 120 -10.93 -9.71 13.38
CA GLN A 120 -10.00 -10.56 14.12
C GLN A 120 -9.16 -11.48 13.23
N GLU A 121 -9.56 -11.67 11.97
CA GLU A 121 -8.88 -12.54 11.01
C GLU A 121 -7.76 -11.84 10.23
N ILE A 122 -7.53 -10.54 10.46
CA ILE A 122 -6.45 -9.80 9.80
C ILE A 122 -5.10 -10.34 10.27
N PRO A 123 -4.21 -10.80 9.37
CA PRO A 123 -2.87 -11.23 9.76
C PRO A 123 -1.99 -10.01 10.09
N GLN A 124 -1.02 -10.18 10.99
CA GLN A 124 -0.07 -9.10 11.29
C GLN A 124 0.86 -8.81 10.09
N VAL A 125 1.20 -9.84 9.30
CA VAL A 125 1.90 -9.68 8.03
C VAL A 125 0.88 -9.76 6.90
N ILE A 126 0.65 -8.65 6.25
CA ILE A 126 -0.27 -8.57 5.12
C ILE A 126 0.47 -8.62 3.81
N ARG A 127 -0.16 -9.18 2.77
CA ARG A 127 0.25 -9.04 1.38
C ARG A 127 -0.67 -8.05 0.67
N VAL A 128 -0.10 -7.04 0.02
CA VAL A 128 -0.87 -5.98 -0.65
C VAL A 128 -1.89 -6.56 -1.63
N ALA A 129 -1.53 -7.54 -2.45
CA ALA A 129 -2.45 -8.20 -3.38
C ALA A 129 -3.69 -8.81 -2.72
N LYS A 130 -3.62 -9.16 -1.44
CA LYS A 130 -4.69 -9.81 -0.67
C LYS A 130 -5.47 -8.84 0.21
N LEU A 131 -5.18 -7.53 0.15
CA LEU A 131 -5.75 -6.53 1.06
C LEU A 131 -7.28 -6.62 1.16
N LYS A 132 -7.99 -6.74 0.03
CA LYS A 132 -9.45 -6.89 0.01
C LYS A 132 -9.96 -8.15 0.72
N GLN A 133 -9.16 -9.20 0.77
CA GLN A 133 -9.54 -10.48 1.39
C GLN A 133 -9.51 -10.44 2.91
N TYR A 134 -8.84 -9.43 3.49
CA TYR A 134 -8.75 -9.27 4.95
C TYR A 134 -9.91 -8.47 5.55
N PHE A 135 -10.83 -7.99 4.73
CA PHE A 135 -11.99 -7.21 5.17
C PHE A 135 -13.27 -7.73 4.52
N THR A 136 -14.39 -7.62 5.25
CA THR A 136 -15.70 -8.04 4.75
C THR A 136 -16.27 -6.99 3.80
N ASP A 137 -16.03 -5.72 4.09
CA ASP A 137 -16.47 -4.59 3.26
C ASP A 137 -15.31 -4.08 2.42
N GLU A 138 -15.58 -3.78 1.17
CA GLU A 138 -14.59 -3.32 0.21
C GLU A 138 -14.06 -1.91 0.55
N ASN A 139 -14.96 -1.02 1.00
CA ASN A 139 -14.57 0.34 1.40
C ASN A 139 -13.70 0.31 2.66
N ASP A 140 -14.00 -0.60 3.60
CA ASP A 140 -13.16 -0.85 4.76
C ASP A 140 -11.75 -1.31 4.31
N ALA A 141 -11.66 -2.19 3.32
CA ALA A 141 -10.37 -2.65 2.80
C ALA A 141 -9.54 -1.50 2.23
N TYR A 142 -10.15 -0.62 1.45
CA TYR A 142 -9.45 0.54 0.88
C TYR A 142 -9.10 1.57 1.96
N GLY A 143 -10.03 1.90 2.83
CA GLY A 143 -9.83 2.90 3.89
C GLY A 143 -8.78 2.48 4.91
N TYR A 144 -8.90 1.27 5.49
CA TYR A 144 -7.86 0.74 6.41
C TYR A 144 -6.54 0.47 5.69
N GLY A 145 -6.62 0.14 4.39
CA GLY A 145 -5.46 0.05 3.51
C GLY A 145 -4.67 1.35 3.48
N VAL A 146 -5.33 2.51 3.37
CA VAL A 146 -4.64 3.82 3.44
C VAL A 146 -3.78 3.92 4.68
N LEU A 147 -4.31 3.61 5.87
CA LEU A 147 -3.55 3.67 7.13
C LEU A 147 -2.33 2.74 7.13
N ILE A 148 -2.48 1.55 6.53
CA ILE A 148 -1.37 0.59 6.39
C ILE A 148 -0.30 1.16 5.46
N PHE A 149 -0.69 1.72 4.31
CA PHE A 149 0.24 2.33 3.36
C PHE A 149 0.93 3.57 3.93
N GLU A 150 0.25 4.40 4.71
CA GLU A 150 0.89 5.52 5.41
C GLU A 150 2.04 5.08 6.29
N LYS A 151 1.85 3.99 7.03
CA LYS A 151 2.91 3.41 7.87
C LYS A 151 4.03 2.80 7.03
N MET A 152 3.68 2.07 5.98
CA MET A 152 4.64 1.43 5.09
C MET A 152 5.49 2.44 4.32
N LEU A 153 4.88 3.54 3.86
CA LEU A 153 5.52 4.58 3.06
C LEU A 153 6.13 5.71 3.92
N GLY A 154 5.70 5.83 5.18
CA GLY A 154 6.14 6.88 6.10
C GLY A 154 5.68 8.28 5.68
N THR A 155 4.54 8.40 5.04
CA THR A 155 3.91 9.67 4.62
C THR A 155 2.41 9.59 4.78
N ASP A 156 1.76 10.72 5.01
CA ASP A 156 0.31 10.80 5.02
C ASP A 156 -0.24 10.66 3.59
N ILE A 157 -1.43 10.09 3.45
CA ILE A 157 -2.15 9.91 2.18
C ILE A 157 -3.46 10.70 2.27
N SER A 158 -3.71 11.56 1.29
CA SER A 158 -4.84 12.48 1.32
C SER A 158 -6.18 11.77 1.09
N TYR A 159 -6.21 10.80 0.18
CA TYR A 159 -7.40 10.01 -0.13
C TYR A 159 -7.04 8.77 -0.96
N TYR A 160 -8.03 7.91 -1.20
CA TYR A 160 -7.87 6.81 -2.12
C TYR A 160 -8.86 6.87 -3.30
N THR A 161 -8.50 6.20 -4.37
CA THR A 161 -9.37 5.93 -5.52
C THR A 161 -9.22 4.46 -5.90
N ALA A 162 -10.32 3.73 -5.97
CA ALA A 162 -10.34 2.35 -6.44
C ALA A 162 -10.98 2.29 -7.82
N ILE A 163 -10.31 1.65 -8.76
CA ILE A 163 -10.73 1.42 -10.14
C ILE A 163 -10.73 -0.08 -10.45
N ASP A 164 -11.48 -0.47 -11.44
CA ASP A 164 -11.42 -1.82 -11.98
C ASP A 164 -10.27 -2.01 -12.97
N GLU A 165 -10.06 -3.26 -13.38
CA GLU A 165 -8.98 -3.64 -14.29
C GLU A 165 -9.21 -3.14 -15.71
N GLU A 166 -10.47 -3.00 -16.15
CA GLU A 166 -10.81 -2.45 -17.47
C GLU A 166 -10.42 -0.97 -17.54
N THR A 167 -10.76 -0.20 -16.53
CA THR A 167 -10.34 1.22 -16.41
C THR A 167 -8.82 1.33 -16.37
N TYR A 168 -8.15 0.47 -15.61
CA TYR A 168 -6.69 0.46 -15.56
C TYR A 168 -6.09 0.19 -16.93
N GLN A 169 -6.51 -0.85 -17.66
CA GLN A 169 -5.98 -1.20 -18.98
C GLN A 169 -6.23 -0.11 -20.03
N SER A 170 -7.31 0.66 -19.89
CA SER A 170 -7.58 1.79 -20.78
C SER A 170 -6.70 3.01 -20.50
N HIS A 171 -6.37 3.26 -19.23
CA HIS A 171 -5.65 4.45 -18.78
C HIS A 171 -4.14 4.24 -18.62
N TYR A 172 -3.70 3.02 -18.32
CA TYR A 172 -2.30 2.74 -17.97
C TYR A 172 -1.69 1.64 -18.81
N VAL A 173 -0.36 1.65 -18.87
CA VAL A 173 0.47 0.60 -19.46
C VAL A 173 1.60 0.24 -18.49
N GLU A 174 2.01 -1.00 -18.47
CA GLU A 174 3.14 -1.43 -17.65
C GLU A 174 4.46 -1.38 -18.42
N GLN A 175 5.50 -0.96 -17.75
CA GLN A 175 6.86 -0.96 -18.27
C GLN A 175 7.84 -1.57 -17.28
N ASN A 176 8.68 -2.48 -17.77
CA ASN A 176 9.80 -3.02 -17.03
C ASN A 176 10.91 -1.99 -16.94
N VAL A 177 11.35 -1.70 -15.73
CA VAL A 177 12.36 -0.69 -15.47
C VAL A 177 13.34 -1.14 -14.40
N LYS A 178 14.51 -0.50 -14.40
CA LYS A 178 15.47 -0.57 -13.32
C LYS A 178 15.39 0.75 -12.56
N VAL A 179 14.95 0.68 -11.31
CA VAL A 179 14.84 1.84 -10.44
C VAL A 179 16.10 1.90 -9.57
N ALA A 180 16.76 3.05 -9.57
CA ALA A 180 17.92 3.30 -8.72
C ALA A 180 17.57 4.34 -7.66
N TYR A 181 17.86 4.07 -6.39
CA TYR A 181 17.70 5.04 -5.32
C TYR A 181 18.91 5.04 -4.37
N ARG A 182 19.18 6.18 -3.76
CA ARG A 182 20.28 6.33 -2.83
C ARG A 182 19.79 6.10 -1.41
N THR A 183 20.41 5.12 -0.74
CA THR A 183 20.26 4.96 0.70
C THR A 183 21.47 5.58 1.41
N LYS A 184 21.25 6.29 2.50
CA LYS A 184 22.33 6.51 3.46
C LYS A 184 22.48 5.20 4.22
N SER A 185 23.56 4.49 3.98
CA SER A 185 23.92 3.34 4.80
C SER A 185 24.05 3.80 6.26
N THR A 186 23.10 3.41 7.10
CA THR A 186 23.21 3.56 8.56
C THR A 186 23.84 2.31 9.18
N LEU A 187 24.27 1.36 8.36
CA LEU A 187 24.92 0.15 8.81
C LEU A 187 26.41 0.38 8.89
N ASN A 188 26.86 0.36 10.13
CA ASN A 188 28.22 0.26 10.64
C ASN A 188 29.00 1.56 10.78
N ASN A 189 28.92 2.10 12.00
CA ASN A 189 29.98 2.90 12.61
C ASN A 189 31.27 2.05 12.88
N THR A 190 31.54 1.04 12.10
CA THR A 190 32.84 0.37 12.12
C THR A 190 33.71 1.06 11.08
N PRO A 191 34.83 1.70 11.47
CA PRO A 191 35.79 2.22 10.52
C PRO A 191 36.26 1.07 9.63
N ASP A 192 36.24 1.31 8.31
CA ASP A 192 36.91 0.45 7.35
C ASP A 192 38.41 0.35 7.80
N PRO A 193 39.02 -0.85 7.77
CA PRO A 193 40.43 -1.02 8.15
C PRO A 193 41.38 -0.08 7.45
N ASP A 194 41.00 0.49 6.31
CA ASP A 194 41.82 1.41 5.51
C ASP A 194 41.61 2.91 5.83
N GLY A 195 40.85 3.25 6.88
CA GLY A 195 40.69 4.63 7.38
C GLY A 195 39.94 5.59 6.47
N VAL A 196 39.23 5.09 5.46
CA VAL A 196 38.36 5.89 4.60
C VAL A 196 36.99 5.98 5.27
N THR A 197 36.61 7.18 5.69
CA THR A 197 35.27 7.45 6.24
C THR A 197 34.22 7.01 5.25
N PRO A 198 33.22 6.16 5.65
CA PRO A 198 32.21 5.70 4.76
C PRO A 198 31.17 6.79 4.47
N ASN A 199 31.47 7.65 3.52
CA ASN A 199 30.53 8.51 2.83
C ASN A 199 29.92 7.78 1.62
N SER A 200 29.76 6.47 1.72
CA SER A 200 29.19 5.66 0.64
C SER A 200 27.67 5.83 0.64
N ASN A 201 27.18 6.78 -0.16
CA ASN A 201 25.81 6.74 -0.67
C ASN A 201 25.67 5.46 -1.52
N THR A 202 25.23 4.37 -0.91
CA THR A 202 24.99 3.13 -1.64
C THR A 202 23.80 3.36 -2.55
N THR A 203 23.99 3.18 -3.84
CA THR A 203 22.88 3.20 -4.81
C THR A 203 22.34 1.79 -4.90
N LEU A 204 21.11 1.57 -4.38
CA LEU A 204 20.39 0.32 -4.61
C LEU A 204 19.65 0.40 -5.95
N GLN A 205 19.63 -0.72 -6.65
CA GLN A 205 18.95 -0.84 -7.93
C GLN A 205 18.00 -2.02 -7.87
N THR A 206 16.74 -1.78 -8.20
CA THR A 206 15.71 -2.82 -8.22
C THR A 206 15.07 -2.86 -9.59
N LYS A 207 14.94 -4.04 -10.15
CA LYS A 207 14.15 -4.28 -11.37
C LYS A 207 12.69 -4.44 -10.96
N MET A 208 11.80 -3.71 -11.60
CA MET A 208 10.36 -3.79 -11.32
C MET A 208 9.53 -3.36 -12.52
N LYS A 209 8.25 -3.70 -12.49
CA LYS A 209 7.25 -3.12 -13.38
C LYS A 209 6.72 -1.84 -12.76
N ILE A 210 6.57 -0.79 -13.55
CA ILE A 210 5.89 0.44 -13.16
C ILE A 210 4.74 0.71 -14.10
N SER A 211 3.71 1.38 -13.58
CA SER A 211 2.56 1.83 -14.34
C SER A 211 2.81 3.23 -14.86
N LEU A 212 2.53 3.45 -16.14
CA LEU A 212 2.57 4.75 -16.81
C LEU A 212 1.20 5.01 -17.40
N ILE A 213 0.82 6.29 -17.55
CA ILE A 213 -0.39 6.59 -18.34
C ILE A 213 -0.17 6.19 -19.79
N SER A 214 -1.21 5.59 -20.41
CA SER A 214 -1.17 5.19 -21.81
C SER A 214 -1.17 6.40 -22.73
N ASP A 215 -0.66 6.24 -23.95
CA ASP A 215 -0.70 7.32 -24.96
C ASP A 215 -2.15 7.71 -25.28
N SER A 216 -3.09 6.76 -25.25
CA SER A 216 -4.51 7.03 -25.44
C SER A 216 -5.05 7.93 -24.34
N TYR A 217 -4.77 7.61 -23.08
CA TYR A 217 -5.22 8.42 -21.95
C TYR A 217 -4.53 9.78 -21.89
N LYS A 218 -3.24 9.84 -22.23
CA LYS A 218 -2.50 11.08 -22.37
C LYS A 218 -3.13 12.01 -23.42
N ASN A 219 -3.52 11.47 -24.57
CA ASN A 219 -4.22 12.23 -25.62
C ASN A 219 -5.59 12.71 -25.14
N GLN A 220 -6.34 11.87 -24.41
CA GLN A 220 -7.62 12.26 -23.82
C GLN A 220 -7.45 13.44 -22.84
N ILE A 221 -6.43 13.41 -21.97
CA ILE A 221 -6.11 14.56 -21.08
C ILE A 221 -5.78 15.80 -21.89
N LYS A 222 -4.99 15.68 -22.96
CA LYS A 222 -4.66 16.81 -23.83
C LYS A 222 -5.87 17.40 -24.54
N ASP A 223 -6.84 16.57 -24.95
CA ASP A 223 -8.07 17.01 -25.61
C ASP A 223 -9.01 17.79 -24.66
N LEU A 224 -8.89 17.59 -23.35
CA LEU A 224 -9.54 18.46 -22.36
C LEU A 224 -8.97 19.89 -22.41
N GLY A 225 -7.69 20.01 -22.78
CA GLY A 225 -6.98 21.28 -22.89
C GLY A 225 -6.93 22.04 -21.56
N HIS A 226 -6.84 23.36 -21.65
CA HIS A 226 -6.89 24.27 -20.50
C HIS A 226 -8.33 24.77 -20.25
N ASP A 227 -9.32 23.87 -20.39
CA ASP A 227 -10.74 24.19 -20.25
C ASP A 227 -11.27 23.61 -18.93
N LYS A 228 -11.48 24.48 -17.95
CA LYS A 228 -11.94 24.09 -16.60
C LYS A 228 -13.29 23.38 -16.61
N GLU A 229 -14.20 23.75 -17.51
CA GLU A 229 -15.53 23.14 -17.59
C GLU A 229 -15.42 21.71 -18.11
N LYS A 230 -14.64 21.49 -19.18
CA LYS A 230 -14.38 20.15 -19.69
C LYS A 230 -13.66 19.25 -18.68
N ILE A 231 -12.68 19.80 -17.95
CA ILE A 231 -11.97 19.05 -16.88
C ILE A 231 -12.94 18.68 -15.76
N ALA A 232 -13.80 19.60 -15.32
CA ALA A 232 -14.79 19.34 -14.30
C ALA A 232 -15.82 18.29 -14.74
N ASP A 233 -16.31 18.37 -15.97
CA ASP A 233 -17.25 17.39 -16.51
C ASP A 233 -16.60 16.00 -16.69
N TYR A 234 -15.34 15.97 -17.10
CA TYR A 234 -14.58 14.72 -17.14
C TYR A 234 -14.42 14.11 -15.75
N ILE A 235 -14.11 14.89 -14.72
CA ILE A 235 -14.04 14.40 -13.33
C ILE A 235 -15.38 13.79 -12.90
N LYS A 236 -16.51 14.45 -13.19
CA LYS A 236 -17.85 13.91 -12.87
C LYS A 236 -18.09 12.57 -13.54
N GLU A 237 -17.78 12.46 -14.84
CA GLU A 237 -17.93 11.20 -15.58
C GLU A 237 -17.07 10.08 -14.97
N GLN A 238 -15.83 10.38 -14.58
CA GLN A 238 -14.97 9.38 -13.95
C GLN A 238 -15.51 8.94 -12.57
N TYR A 239 -16.09 9.86 -11.80
CA TYR A 239 -16.64 9.55 -10.47
C TYR A 239 -17.86 8.63 -10.50
N GLU A 240 -18.52 8.48 -11.65
CA GLU A 240 -19.56 7.46 -11.84
C GLU A 240 -19.01 6.02 -11.87
N ARG A 241 -17.70 5.85 -12.08
CA ARG A 241 -17.04 4.56 -12.32
C ARG A 241 -16.00 4.19 -11.27
N VAL A 242 -15.67 5.10 -10.36
CA VAL A 242 -14.65 4.88 -9.35
C VAL A 242 -15.24 4.89 -7.94
N THR A 243 -14.58 4.19 -7.02
CA THR A 243 -14.85 4.30 -5.59
C THR A 243 -13.76 5.15 -4.94
N SER A 244 -14.14 6.19 -4.21
CA SER A 244 -13.19 7.08 -3.54
C SER A 244 -13.78 7.62 -2.23
N ASN A 245 -12.92 7.90 -1.24
CA ASN A 245 -13.32 8.63 -0.04
C ASN A 245 -13.19 10.16 -0.19
N LEU A 246 -12.62 10.65 -1.30
CA LEU A 246 -12.72 12.05 -1.69
C LEU A 246 -14.00 12.25 -2.49
N THR A 247 -14.84 13.22 -2.13
CA THR A 247 -16.07 13.50 -2.87
C THR A 247 -15.76 14.09 -4.25
N GLU A 248 -16.66 13.87 -5.22
CA GLU A 248 -16.59 14.51 -6.54
C GLU A 248 -16.41 16.03 -6.43
N TYR A 249 -17.18 16.67 -5.55
CA TYR A 249 -17.10 18.11 -5.29
C TYR A 249 -15.68 18.54 -4.86
N ASN A 250 -15.05 17.81 -3.96
CA ASN A 250 -13.70 18.09 -3.50
C ASN A 250 -12.66 17.81 -4.60
N LYS A 251 -12.85 16.77 -5.42
CA LYS A 251 -11.96 16.49 -6.57
C LYS A 251 -12.02 17.61 -7.62
N ILE A 252 -13.19 18.18 -7.88
CA ILE A 252 -13.35 19.36 -8.76
C ILE A 252 -12.55 20.57 -8.23
N GLY A 253 -12.32 20.66 -6.92
CA GLY A 253 -11.46 21.70 -6.34
C GLY A 253 -10.03 21.73 -6.89
N TYR A 254 -9.55 20.63 -7.47
CA TYR A 254 -8.22 20.57 -8.12
C TYR A 254 -8.21 21.03 -9.60
N VAL A 255 -9.34 21.38 -10.19
CA VAL A 255 -9.45 21.76 -11.61
C VAL A 255 -8.47 22.88 -11.98
N GLU A 256 -8.26 23.86 -11.09
CA GLU A 256 -7.31 24.96 -11.34
C GLU A 256 -5.85 24.49 -11.47
N ALA A 257 -5.51 23.42 -10.76
CA ALA A 257 -4.19 22.80 -10.88
C ALA A 257 -4.09 21.96 -12.14
N TYR A 258 -5.10 21.13 -12.42
CA TYR A 258 -5.12 20.25 -13.60
C TYR A 258 -5.10 21.03 -14.92
N GLU A 259 -5.79 22.19 -14.99
CA GLU A 259 -5.75 23.10 -16.13
C GLU A 259 -4.31 23.52 -16.52
N LYS A 260 -3.41 23.60 -15.55
CA LYS A 260 -2.03 24.07 -15.73
C LYS A 260 -1.00 22.96 -15.87
N MET A 261 -1.43 21.70 -15.72
CA MET A 261 -0.58 20.53 -15.86
C MET A 261 -0.41 20.16 -17.33
N ASP A 262 0.75 19.56 -17.62
CA ASP A 262 1.05 18.99 -18.92
C ASP A 262 1.33 17.50 -18.75
N ALA A 263 0.50 16.66 -19.35
CA ALA A 263 0.62 15.21 -19.27
C ALA A 263 1.94 14.65 -19.84
N GLU A 264 2.65 15.42 -20.68
CA GLU A 264 3.99 15.05 -21.17
C GLU A 264 5.07 15.21 -20.09
N LEU A 265 4.79 15.99 -19.06
CA LEU A 265 5.71 16.28 -17.95
C LEU A 265 5.39 15.44 -16.72
N TYR A 266 4.48 14.45 -16.80
CA TYR A 266 4.20 13.54 -15.68
C TYR A 266 5.39 12.61 -15.43
N HIS A 267 5.73 12.42 -14.16
CA HIS A 267 6.83 11.58 -13.75
C HIS A 267 6.35 10.23 -13.21
N TYR A 268 7.14 9.20 -13.47
CA TYR A 268 6.82 7.83 -13.09
C TYR A 268 7.96 7.21 -12.32
N TRP A 269 7.64 6.59 -11.20
CA TRP A 269 8.60 6.06 -10.26
C TRP A 269 8.22 4.65 -9.82
N GLY A 270 9.21 3.92 -9.31
CA GLY A 270 8.97 2.77 -8.46
C GLY A 270 9.29 3.09 -7.01
N ILE A 271 8.48 2.62 -6.08
CA ILE A 271 8.76 2.81 -4.66
C ILE A 271 10.11 2.18 -4.29
N PRO A 272 10.95 2.85 -3.46
CA PRO A 272 12.20 2.26 -2.99
C PRO A 272 12.01 0.97 -2.21
N GLY A 273 12.74 -0.06 -2.59
CA GLY A 273 12.67 -1.38 -1.96
C GLY A 273 13.46 -2.41 -2.77
N ILE A 274 13.43 -3.63 -2.32
CA ILE A 274 14.13 -4.76 -2.95
C ILE A 274 13.22 -5.98 -3.05
N TYR A 275 13.45 -6.82 -4.06
CA TYR A 275 12.86 -8.14 -4.11
C TYR A 275 13.72 -9.13 -3.34
N ASN A 276 13.10 -9.85 -2.41
CA ASN A 276 13.64 -11.04 -1.75
C ASN A 276 12.86 -12.24 -2.31
N GLY A 277 13.45 -12.92 -3.31
CA GLY A 277 12.73 -13.86 -4.14
C GLY A 277 11.61 -13.17 -4.92
N LYS A 278 10.36 -13.60 -4.69
CA LYS A 278 9.16 -13.02 -5.34
C LYS A 278 8.48 -11.94 -4.51
N ILE A 279 8.91 -11.72 -3.27
CA ILE A 279 8.32 -10.77 -2.33
C ILE A 279 9.08 -9.46 -2.41
N PHE A 280 8.35 -8.36 -2.52
CA PHE A 280 8.93 -7.03 -2.48
C PHE A 280 8.89 -6.48 -1.04
N GLU A 281 10.02 -5.97 -0.59
CA GLU A 281 10.18 -5.32 0.71
C GLU A 281 10.42 -3.83 0.50
N VAL A 282 9.52 -2.98 0.99
CA VAL A 282 9.65 -1.52 0.90
C VAL A 282 10.72 -1.04 1.88
N ASP A 283 11.68 -0.24 1.40
CA ASP A 283 12.55 0.54 2.27
C ASP A 283 11.79 1.80 2.75
N THR A 284 11.10 1.70 3.87
CA THR A 284 10.28 2.78 4.43
C THR A 284 11.07 4.08 4.62
N LYS A 285 12.36 4.03 4.97
CA LYS A 285 13.17 5.25 5.14
C LYS A 285 13.46 5.92 3.81
N ALA A 286 13.82 5.14 2.80
CA ALA A 286 14.06 5.64 1.46
C ALA A 286 12.77 6.12 0.81
N ALA A 287 11.65 5.39 0.97
CA ALA A 287 10.33 5.78 0.51
C ALA A 287 9.91 7.13 1.11
N LYS A 288 9.94 7.26 2.43
CA LYS A 288 9.67 8.52 3.14
C LYS A 288 10.53 9.67 2.64
N SER A 289 11.83 9.44 2.44
CA SER A 289 12.75 10.46 1.96
C SER A 289 12.45 10.87 0.51
N ALA A 290 12.11 9.91 -0.36
CA ALA A 290 11.73 10.17 -1.75
C ALA A 290 10.42 10.96 -1.82
N LEU A 291 9.37 10.51 -1.13
CA LEU A 291 8.07 11.18 -1.11
C LEU A 291 8.15 12.58 -0.51
N LYS A 292 8.95 12.78 0.54
CA LYS A 292 9.20 14.11 1.09
C LYS A 292 9.89 15.04 0.09
N ARG A 293 10.79 14.53 -0.76
CA ARG A 293 11.41 15.35 -1.81
C ARG A 293 10.43 15.77 -2.88
N LEU A 294 9.52 14.86 -3.29
CA LEU A 294 8.46 15.20 -4.23
C LEU A 294 7.51 16.25 -3.65
N ALA A 295 7.08 16.07 -2.41
CA ALA A 295 6.23 17.03 -1.71
C ALA A 295 6.87 18.41 -1.52
N ASN A 296 8.17 18.46 -1.24
CA ASN A 296 8.90 19.71 -1.03
C ASN A 296 9.52 20.27 -2.33
N ASN A 297 9.19 19.73 -3.49
CA ASN A 297 9.68 20.26 -4.76
C ASN A 297 8.98 21.58 -5.07
N THR A 298 9.76 22.64 -5.22
CA THR A 298 9.28 24.00 -5.54
C THR A 298 9.48 24.37 -7.00
N GLU A 299 10.07 23.47 -7.79
CA GLU A 299 10.35 23.70 -9.20
C GLU A 299 9.34 22.97 -10.09
N LYS A 300 8.78 23.66 -11.09
CA LYS A 300 7.95 23.02 -12.11
C LYS A 300 8.82 22.13 -12.98
N TYR A 301 8.33 20.91 -13.27
CA TYR A 301 8.99 20.01 -14.21
C TYR A 301 9.07 20.61 -15.61
N ASN A 302 10.14 20.28 -16.30
CA ASN A 302 10.38 20.65 -17.69
C ASN A 302 11.18 19.53 -18.37
N THR A 303 11.28 19.57 -19.70
CA THR A 303 11.93 18.53 -20.51
C THR A 303 13.38 18.19 -20.07
N ALA A 304 14.12 19.17 -19.58
CA ALA A 304 15.49 18.95 -19.10
C ALA A 304 15.52 18.21 -17.75
N GLN A 305 14.54 18.46 -16.88
CA GLN A 305 14.37 17.72 -15.61
C GLN A 305 13.89 16.29 -15.86
N ASP A 306 13.03 16.06 -16.85
CA ASP A 306 12.61 14.73 -17.27
C ASP A 306 13.81 13.87 -17.67
N LEU A 307 14.74 14.40 -18.42
CA LEU A 307 15.98 13.70 -18.79
C LEU A 307 16.84 13.36 -17.56
N ALA A 308 16.85 14.21 -16.53
CA ALA A 308 17.58 13.94 -15.28
C ALA A 308 16.90 12.85 -14.44
N VAL A 309 15.58 12.77 -14.46
CA VAL A 309 14.78 11.73 -13.77
C VAL A 309 14.83 10.40 -14.50
N VAL A 310 14.75 10.41 -15.84
CA VAL A 310 14.90 9.23 -16.71
C VAL A 310 16.26 8.53 -16.47
N ASN A 311 17.29 9.24 -16.07
CA ASN A 311 18.57 8.64 -15.68
C ASN A 311 18.50 7.78 -14.40
N MET A 312 17.43 7.89 -13.61
CA MET A 312 17.18 7.02 -12.45
C MET A 312 16.37 5.78 -12.80
N ILE A 313 15.69 5.77 -13.95
CA ILE A 313 14.85 4.66 -14.42
C ILE A 313 15.42 4.19 -15.76
N THR A 314 15.89 2.96 -15.81
CA THR A 314 16.36 2.35 -17.07
C THR A 314 15.30 1.36 -17.56
N LYS A 315 14.83 1.55 -18.79
CA LYS A 315 13.93 0.62 -19.46
C LYS A 315 14.62 -0.73 -19.66
N LEU A 316 13.94 -1.82 -19.29
CA LEU A 316 14.43 -3.19 -19.41
C LEU A 316 13.63 -3.97 -20.44
N SER A 317 14.23 -5.01 -21.03
CA SER A 317 13.49 -5.98 -21.82
C SER A 317 12.63 -6.89 -20.94
N SER A 318 11.58 -7.50 -21.52
CA SER A 318 10.64 -8.37 -20.81
C SER A 318 11.30 -9.56 -20.10
N ASP A 319 12.44 -10.02 -20.61
CA ASP A 319 13.10 -11.24 -20.14
C ASP A 319 13.94 -11.06 -18.87
N GLU A 320 14.10 -9.82 -18.39
CA GLU A 320 14.97 -9.50 -17.25
C GLU A 320 14.26 -9.41 -15.89
N LEU A 321 12.92 -9.50 -15.86
CA LEU A 321 12.16 -9.55 -14.62
C LEU A 321 11.78 -10.98 -14.27
N PRO A 322 11.67 -11.28 -12.96
CA PRO A 322 10.94 -12.48 -12.56
C PRO A 322 9.54 -12.40 -13.16
N GLU A 323 9.10 -13.41 -13.87
CA GLU A 323 7.74 -13.47 -14.39
C GLU A 323 6.76 -13.17 -13.25
N ASP A 324 5.85 -12.22 -13.48
CA ASP A 324 4.63 -12.04 -12.67
C ASP A 324 3.64 -13.17 -13.00
N THR A 325 4.14 -14.40 -12.97
CA THR A 325 3.22 -15.52 -12.88
C THR A 325 2.44 -15.28 -11.58
N GLU A 326 1.13 -15.07 -11.72
CA GLU A 326 0.22 -15.24 -10.59
C GLU A 326 0.70 -16.49 -9.88
N GLU A 327 1.08 -16.39 -8.59
CA GLU A 327 1.20 -17.60 -7.81
C GLU A 327 -0.20 -18.21 -7.87
N GLU A 328 -0.39 -19.18 -8.76
CA GLU A 328 -1.49 -20.10 -8.60
C GLU A 328 -1.33 -20.59 -7.18
N VAL A 329 -2.20 -20.12 -6.29
CA VAL A 329 -2.33 -20.70 -4.96
C VAL A 329 -2.74 -22.13 -5.26
N ILE A 330 -1.74 -23.00 -5.31
CA ILE A 330 -1.98 -24.43 -5.50
C ILE A 330 -2.76 -24.84 -4.28
N SER A 331 -4.07 -25.07 -4.50
CA SER A 331 -4.93 -25.47 -3.40
C SER A 331 -4.36 -26.72 -2.74
N SER A 332 -4.16 -26.65 -1.43
CA SER A 332 -3.74 -27.80 -0.63
C SER A 332 -4.88 -28.82 -0.41
N LYS A 333 -6.10 -28.48 -0.88
CA LYS A 333 -7.23 -29.44 -0.86
C LYS A 333 -6.95 -30.59 -1.83
N GLY A 334 -7.07 -31.82 -1.33
CA GLY A 334 -6.74 -33.03 -2.07
C GLY A 334 -5.29 -33.51 -1.92
N LEU A 335 -4.40 -32.68 -1.36
CA LEU A 335 -3.05 -33.07 -0.97
C LEU A 335 -3.06 -33.79 0.38
N LYS A 336 -2.15 -34.72 0.59
CA LYS A 336 -1.99 -35.46 1.85
C LYS A 336 -1.15 -34.64 2.82
N ILE A 337 -1.77 -34.20 3.91
CA ILE A 337 -1.13 -33.38 4.93
C ILE A 337 -0.80 -34.23 6.16
N TYR A 338 0.45 -34.16 6.60
CA TYR A 338 0.90 -34.76 7.85
C TYR A 338 1.07 -33.67 8.91
N VAL A 339 0.35 -33.79 10.05
CA VAL A 339 0.44 -32.79 11.12
C VAL A 339 1.25 -33.36 12.29
N LEU A 340 2.35 -32.72 12.62
CA LEU A 340 3.28 -33.05 13.68
C LEU A 340 3.19 -32.07 14.83
N ASN A 341 3.13 -32.56 16.05
CA ASN A 341 3.16 -31.75 17.28
C ASN A 341 4.62 -31.40 17.63
N GLY A 342 5.08 -30.21 17.28
CA GLY A 342 6.37 -29.65 17.68
C GLY A 342 6.29 -28.76 18.92
N SER A 343 5.07 -28.45 19.41
CA SER A 343 4.84 -27.60 20.58
C SER A 343 4.99 -28.36 21.92
N ARG A 344 4.90 -29.69 21.91
CA ARG A 344 4.77 -30.58 23.07
C ARG A 344 3.49 -30.39 23.88
N ILE A 345 2.52 -29.64 23.39
CA ILE A 345 1.23 -29.46 24.07
C ILE A 345 0.30 -30.61 23.68
N ALA A 346 -0.18 -31.35 24.66
CA ALA A 346 -0.98 -32.52 24.42
C ALA A 346 -2.28 -32.22 23.67
N GLY A 347 -2.59 -33.03 22.64
CA GLY A 347 -3.82 -32.89 21.85
C GLY A 347 -3.80 -31.87 20.73
N LEU A 348 -2.80 -30.94 20.62
CA LEU A 348 -2.77 -29.88 19.66
C LEU A 348 -2.83 -30.39 18.20
N ALA A 349 -2.03 -31.41 17.85
CA ALA A 349 -2.04 -31.96 16.47
C ALA A 349 -3.41 -32.59 16.12
N SER A 350 -4.08 -33.22 17.08
CA SER A 350 -5.41 -33.80 16.84
C SER A 350 -6.49 -32.72 16.70
N SER A 351 -6.40 -31.64 17.47
CA SER A 351 -7.29 -30.49 17.32
C SER A 351 -7.13 -29.80 15.95
N LYS A 352 -5.89 -29.53 15.54
CA LYS A 352 -5.59 -28.94 14.22
C LYS A 352 -5.98 -29.86 13.06
N LYS A 353 -5.83 -31.17 13.21
CA LYS A 353 -6.38 -32.14 12.24
C LYS A 353 -7.87 -31.94 12.04
N GLN A 354 -8.66 -31.91 13.13
CA GLN A 354 -10.11 -31.73 13.05
C GLN A 354 -10.50 -30.41 12.39
N GLU A 355 -9.80 -29.33 12.73
CA GLU A 355 -9.99 -28.01 12.12
C GLU A 355 -9.75 -28.04 10.61
N LEU A 356 -8.61 -28.57 10.16
CA LEU A 356 -8.26 -28.68 8.75
C LEU A 356 -9.21 -29.62 7.98
N GLU A 357 -9.59 -30.78 8.57
CA GLU A 357 -10.54 -31.69 7.95
C GLU A 357 -11.93 -31.06 7.81
N SER A 358 -12.37 -30.28 8.81
CA SER A 358 -13.62 -29.53 8.75
C SER A 358 -13.62 -28.45 7.64
N ALA A 359 -12.44 -27.92 7.33
CA ALA A 359 -12.22 -26.98 6.22
C ALA A 359 -12.04 -27.66 4.84
N GLY A 360 -12.08 -29.01 4.81
CA GLY A 360 -12.05 -29.82 3.57
C GLY A 360 -10.64 -30.22 3.11
N TYR A 361 -9.64 -30.16 4.01
CA TYR A 361 -8.30 -30.69 3.73
C TYR A 361 -8.20 -32.18 4.13
N THR A 362 -7.24 -32.88 3.53
CA THR A 362 -7.02 -34.31 3.81
C THR A 362 -5.83 -34.46 4.76
N VAL A 363 -6.11 -34.85 6.03
CA VAL A 363 -5.09 -35.06 7.06
C VAL A 363 -5.12 -36.53 7.54
N PRO A 364 -4.51 -37.46 6.78
CA PRO A 364 -4.60 -38.88 7.10
C PRO A 364 -3.93 -39.24 8.43
N GLN A 365 -2.91 -38.51 8.85
CA GLN A 365 -2.15 -38.85 10.06
C GLN A 365 -1.70 -37.62 10.85
N VAL A 366 -1.60 -37.79 12.17
CA VAL A 366 -0.93 -36.88 13.09
C VAL A 366 0.19 -37.63 13.84
N GLY A 367 1.22 -36.86 14.28
CA GLY A 367 2.34 -37.43 15.00
C GLY A 367 3.00 -36.44 15.95
N ASN A 368 4.14 -36.84 16.53
CA ASN A 368 4.95 -35.96 17.37
C ASN A 368 6.26 -35.65 16.67
N TYR A 369 6.63 -34.37 16.68
CA TYR A 369 7.95 -33.90 16.24
C TYR A 369 8.91 -33.93 17.43
N THR A 370 9.97 -34.73 17.35
CA THR A 370 10.85 -35.04 18.50
C THR A 370 12.19 -34.29 18.42
N ALA A 371 12.54 -33.68 17.29
CA ALA A 371 13.85 -33.08 17.10
C ALA A 371 14.05 -31.85 18.00
N GLU A 372 13.08 -30.94 18.00
CA GLU A 372 13.12 -29.70 18.78
C GLU A 372 11.71 -29.24 19.16
N THR A 373 11.59 -28.27 20.07
CA THR A 373 10.32 -27.60 20.37
C THR A 373 10.27 -26.32 19.53
N LEU A 374 9.22 -26.18 18.71
CA LEU A 374 9.03 -25.01 17.87
C LEU A 374 8.15 -23.97 18.57
N THR A 375 8.52 -22.70 18.41
CA THR A 375 7.67 -21.56 18.78
C THR A 375 6.65 -21.26 17.68
N THR A 376 7.11 -21.19 16.43
CA THR A 376 6.30 -20.89 15.25
C THR A 376 6.03 -22.16 14.45
N THR A 377 4.83 -22.29 13.91
CA THR A 377 4.48 -23.43 13.04
C THR A 377 5.26 -23.37 11.74
N ARG A 378 5.77 -24.52 11.30
CA ARG A 378 6.47 -24.70 10.04
C ARG A 378 5.65 -25.57 9.12
N ILE A 379 5.37 -25.08 7.90
CA ILE A 379 4.66 -25.80 6.85
C ILE A 379 5.69 -26.18 5.79
N LYS A 380 6.10 -27.45 5.75
CA LYS A 380 6.96 -27.97 4.70
C LYS A 380 6.10 -28.44 3.53
N VAL A 381 6.50 -28.07 2.32
CA VAL A 381 5.78 -28.38 1.09
C VAL A 381 6.68 -29.07 0.08
N SER A 382 6.12 -29.96 -0.72
CA SER A 382 6.89 -30.67 -1.75
C SER A 382 7.22 -29.81 -2.97
N LYS A 383 6.42 -28.77 -3.22
CA LYS A 383 6.58 -27.84 -4.36
C LYS A 383 6.33 -26.40 -3.92
N GLU A 384 7.02 -25.46 -4.57
CA GLU A 384 6.78 -24.03 -4.39
C GLU A 384 5.32 -23.67 -4.74
N GLY A 385 4.71 -22.77 -3.96
CA GLY A 385 3.31 -22.33 -4.11
C GLY A 385 2.27 -23.21 -3.39
N GLN A 386 2.65 -24.39 -2.87
CA GLN A 386 1.80 -25.19 -1.99
C GLN A 386 1.78 -24.63 -0.56
N GLY A 387 0.71 -24.89 0.18
CA GLY A 387 0.58 -24.55 1.60
C GLY A 387 0.22 -23.08 1.88
N GLU A 388 0.12 -22.22 0.87
CA GLU A 388 -0.26 -20.83 1.03
C GLU A 388 -1.68 -20.69 1.58
N ASP A 389 -2.62 -21.54 1.13
CA ASP A 389 -3.99 -21.60 1.59
C ASP A 389 -4.14 -22.17 3.03
N LEU A 390 -3.07 -22.76 3.57
CA LEU A 390 -3.04 -23.26 4.94
C LEU A 390 -2.60 -22.19 5.95
N LYS A 391 -1.93 -21.12 5.53
CA LYS A 391 -1.43 -20.08 6.44
C LYS A 391 -2.50 -19.48 7.34
N GLN A 392 -3.72 -19.37 6.87
CA GLN A 392 -4.85 -18.81 7.60
C GLN A 392 -5.23 -19.58 8.88
N TYR A 393 -4.78 -20.83 9.01
CA TYR A 393 -5.06 -21.68 10.18
C TYR A 393 -3.98 -21.61 11.28
N PHE A 394 -2.93 -20.81 11.06
CA PHE A 394 -1.77 -20.73 11.94
C PHE A 394 -1.31 -19.28 12.14
N ASN A 395 -0.71 -19.02 13.29
CA ASN A 395 -0.17 -17.71 13.64
C ASN A 395 1.20 -17.52 12.96
N ASN A 396 1.22 -16.84 11.81
CA ASN A 396 2.41 -16.51 11.03
C ASN A 396 3.35 -17.70 10.78
N PRO A 397 2.88 -18.77 10.12
CA PRO A 397 3.68 -19.96 9.89
C PRO A 397 4.77 -19.71 8.85
N GLU A 398 5.90 -20.40 8.99
CA GLU A 398 6.97 -20.45 8.01
C GLU A 398 6.68 -21.52 6.96
N ILE A 399 6.70 -21.19 5.64
CA ILE A 399 6.66 -22.18 4.57
C ILE A 399 8.08 -22.53 4.16
N VAL A 400 8.40 -23.82 4.11
CA VAL A 400 9.70 -24.37 3.71
C VAL A 400 9.49 -25.36 2.57
N VAL A 401 10.16 -25.13 1.44
CA VAL A 401 10.12 -26.06 0.31
C VAL A 401 11.10 -27.20 0.51
N GLY A 402 10.60 -28.42 0.45
CA GLY A 402 11.38 -29.65 0.64
C GLY A 402 11.32 -30.22 2.05
N GLY A 403 11.93 -31.38 2.23
CA GLY A 403 12.03 -32.09 3.52
C GLY A 403 10.69 -32.60 4.07
N VAL A 404 9.71 -32.83 3.19
CA VAL A 404 8.43 -33.46 3.54
C VAL A 404 8.64 -34.97 3.71
N THR A 405 7.99 -35.55 4.71
CA THR A 405 8.02 -37.00 4.95
C THR A 405 7.47 -37.76 3.75
N GLU A 406 8.16 -38.86 3.35
CA GLU A 406 7.76 -39.69 2.23
C GLU A 406 6.31 -40.18 2.34
N GLY A 407 5.56 -40.06 1.26
CA GLY A 407 4.13 -40.42 1.19
C GLY A 407 3.15 -39.31 1.51
N TYR A 408 3.64 -38.11 1.85
CA TYR A 408 2.88 -36.88 2.05
C TYR A 408 3.31 -35.78 1.09
N ASP A 409 2.40 -34.87 0.82
CA ASP A 409 2.64 -33.70 -0.03
C ASP A 409 3.02 -32.46 0.81
N ILE A 410 2.47 -32.39 2.03
CA ILE A 410 2.67 -31.31 2.98
C ILE A 410 2.91 -31.89 4.37
N GLU A 411 3.87 -31.32 5.12
CA GLU A 411 4.13 -31.64 6.53
C GLU A 411 4.03 -30.35 7.37
N ILE A 412 3.11 -30.34 8.34
CA ILE A 412 2.89 -29.21 9.24
C ILE A 412 3.47 -29.57 10.60
N ILE A 413 4.46 -28.81 11.07
CA ILE A 413 5.07 -28.97 12.39
C ILE A 413 4.59 -27.82 13.27
N LEU A 414 3.70 -28.12 14.23
CA LEU A 414 3.04 -27.11 15.05
C LEU A 414 3.99 -26.46 16.06
N GLY A 415 3.94 -25.14 16.15
CA GLY A 415 4.63 -24.35 17.15
C GLY A 415 3.76 -24.08 18.40
N THR A 416 4.37 -23.58 19.46
CA THR A 416 3.67 -23.26 20.73
C THR A 416 2.71 -22.09 20.61
N ILE A 417 2.92 -21.18 19.64
CA ILE A 417 2.08 -20.01 19.43
C ILE A 417 0.67 -20.36 18.91
N ASP A 418 0.52 -21.53 18.30
CA ASP A 418 -0.76 -22.04 17.77
C ASP A 418 -1.55 -22.88 18.77
N ALA A 419 -1.14 -22.87 20.02
CA ALA A 419 -1.80 -23.63 21.10
C ALA A 419 -2.85 -22.81 21.87
N ASN A 420 -3.00 -21.53 21.56
CA ASN A 420 -3.94 -20.61 22.24
C ASN A 420 -5.17 -20.37 21.40
#